data_6091dbb85cdbf23d0ecff55110d8fa01
#
_entry.id   6091dbb85cdbf23d0ecff55110d8fa01
#
_cell.length_a   1.000
_cell.length_b   1.000
_cell.length_c   1.000
_cell.angle_alpha   90.00
_cell.angle_beta   90.00
_cell.angle_gamma   90.00
#
_symmetry.space_group_name_H-M   'P 1'
#
loop_
_entity.id
_entity.type
_entity.pdbx_description
1 polymer ?
#
loop_
_entity_poly.entity_id
_entity_poly.type
_entity_poly.pdbx_seq_one_letter_code
_entity_poly.pdbx_strand_id
1 'polypeptide(L)'
;MIRVDEATVVLGIESSCDETAAAVVMGGNDVLSSVVTTQIEQHARFGGVVPEIASRAHVEAMTPVIRKALQDSGIGFERIDAVAATVGPGLVGALLVGVSAAKSIALALNKPFIGVNHLEAHLYAALLDDPNVEFPMLVVLVSGGNTLLVNMESHGNYSIIGQTIDDAAGEAFDKVARFLGLGHPGGPAIDREAKLGNAQAIEFPRAMLHDGFDVSFSGLKTAVVNYVRKNPAISTQDVAASFQTAVVDVLVAKSVKAAKHIGAKTIALGGGVAANSLLRQEMTATCTQQGWRLVLPSMAMCTDNAAMIASAGWYRLLQDGPSESSMGAMPNLKLTDRTTS
;
A
#
# COMPACT_ATOMS: atom_id res chain seq x y z
N MET A 1 1.47 31.93 -7.03
CA MET A 1 1.28 30.77 -6.16
C MET A 1 -0.15 30.30 -6.33
N ILE A 2 -0.36 29.00 -6.58
CA ILE A 2 -1.72 28.41 -6.59
C ILE A 2 -2.18 28.38 -5.14
N ARG A 3 -3.39 28.88 -4.88
CA ARG A 3 -4.02 28.73 -3.57
C ARG A 3 -4.58 27.31 -3.49
N VAL A 4 -4.08 26.50 -2.58
CA VAL A 4 -4.58 25.15 -2.30
C VAL A 4 -5.63 25.25 -1.20
N ASP A 5 -6.82 24.73 -1.45
CA ASP A 5 -7.95 24.72 -0.52
C ASP A 5 -8.84 23.48 -0.75
N GLU A 6 -9.93 23.38 -0.02
CA GLU A 6 -10.88 22.27 -0.10
C GLU A 6 -11.56 22.12 -1.48
N ALA A 7 -11.53 23.14 -2.34
CA ALA A 7 -12.06 23.08 -3.70
C ALA A 7 -11.01 22.67 -4.73
N THR A 8 -9.74 22.55 -4.35
CA THR A 8 -8.63 22.16 -5.24
C THR A 8 -8.77 20.74 -5.69
N VAL A 9 -8.81 20.53 -7.02
CA VAL A 9 -9.00 19.22 -7.66
C VAL A 9 -7.68 18.68 -8.19
N VAL A 10 -7.32 17.47 -7.76
CA VAL A 10 -6.08 16.78 -8.16
C VAL A 10 -6.43 15.53 -8.98
N LEU A 11 -5.83 15.41 -10.17
CA LEU A 11 -5.79 14.18 -10.95
C LEU A 11 -4.58 13.35 -10.49
N GLY A 12 -4.82 12.19 -9.87
CA GLY A 12 -3.79 11.23 -9.48
C GLY A 12 -3.58 10.16 -10.55
N ILE A 13 -2.32 9.73 -10.72
CA ILE A 13 -1.92 8.66 -11.64
C ILE A 13 -0.99 7.70 -10.92
N GLU A 14 -1.32 6.39 -10.96
CA GLU A 14 -0.53 5.31 -10.38
C GLU A 14 -0.14 4.30 -11.47
N SER A 15 1.13 3.92 -11.50
CA SER A 15 1.66 2.90 -12.41
C SER A 15 2.97 2.27 -11.90
N SER A 16 3.18 2.21 -10.58
CA SER A 16 4.48 1.79 -10.03
C SER A 16 4.81 0.31 -10.20
N CYS A 17 3.79 -0.56 -10.33
CA CYS A 17 3.98 -2.02 -10.39
C CYS A 17 3.09 -2.68 -11.46
N ASP A 18 1.94 -3.21 -11.11
CA ASP A 18 1.06 -3.99 -11.99
C ASP A 18 -0.39 -3.48 -12.00
N GLU A 19 -0.67 -2.35 -11.33
CA GLU A 19 -1.92 -1.61 -11.43
C GLU A 19 -1.73 -0.31 -12.22
N THR A 20 -2.57 -0.10 -13.24
CA THR A 20 -2.71 1.20 -13.90
C THR A 20 -3.93 1.90 -13.34
N ALA A 21 -3.75 3.02 -12.66
CA ALA A 21 -4.87 3.71 -12.07
C ALA A 21 -4.86 5.22 -12.34
N ALA A 22 -6.07 5.80 -12.37
CA ALA A 22 -6.29 7.24 -12.34
C ALA A 22 -7.47 7.56 -11.42
N ALA A 23 -7.40 8.67 -10.71
CA ALA A 23 -8.44 9.14 -9.81
C ALA A 23 -8.53 10.65 -9.81
N VAL A 24 -9.71 11.17 -9.53
CA VAL A 24 -9.96 12.60 -9.29
C VAL A 24 -10.35 12.78 -7.84
N VAL A 25 -9.58 13.58 -7.11
CA VAL A 25 -9.82 13.85 -5.68
C VAL A 25 -9.88 15.36 -5.47
N MET A 26 -10.86 15.81 -4.70
CA MET A 26 -11.06 17.21 -4.33
C MET A 26 -10.75 17.40 -2.83
N GLY A 27 -10.11 18.50 -2.47
CA GLY A 27 -9.81 18.85 -1.08
C GLY A 27 -8.91 17.83 -0.35
N GLY A 28 -8.22 16.95 -1.09
CA GLY A 28 -7.34 15.93 -0.55
C GLY A 28 -8.05 14.67 -0.03
N ASN A 29 -9.38 14.67 0.17
CA ASN A 29 -10.10 13.56 0.80
C ASN A 29 -11.38 13.15 0.05
N ASP A 30 -11.99 14.03 -0.73
CA ASP A 30 -13.23 13.73 -1.46
C ASP A 30 -12.90 13.04 -2.78
N VAL A 31 -13.10 11.72 -2.84
CA VAL A 31 -12.82 10.88 -4.01
C VAL A 31 -13.98 10.97 -4.99
N LEU A 32 -13.86 11.81 -6.00
CA LEU A 32 -14.87 11.98 -7.05
C LEU A 32 -14.88 10.78 -8.01
N SER A 33 -13.73 10.17 -8.26
CA SER A 33 -13.59 8.93 -9.02
C SER A 33 -12.30 8.21 -8.68
N SER A 34 -12.30 6.87 -8.83
CA SER A 34 -11.10 6.03 -8.75
C SER A 34 -11.26 4.85 -9.70
N VAL A 35 -10.40 4.76 -10.70
CA VAL A 35 -10.42 3.73 -11.73
C VAL A 35 -9.09 2.99 -11.69
N VAL A 36 -9.16 1.67 -11.56
CA VAL A 36 -7.99 0.77 -11.50
C VAL A 36 -8.14 -0.33 -12.55
N THR A 37 -7.08 -0.60 -13.27
CA THR A 37 -6.95 -1.75 -14.16
C THR A 37 -5.75 -2.56 -13.71
N THR A 38 -6.00 -3.81 -13.29
CA THR A 38 -4.96 -4.72 -12.80
C THR A 38 -4.41 -5.60 -13.92
N GLN A 39 -3.15 -5.98 -13.79
CA GLN A 39 -2.45 -6.89 -14.70
C GLN A 39 -2.26 -8.29 -14.08
N ILE A 40 -2.91 -8.60 -12.95
CA ILE A 40 -2.74 -9.85 -12.19
C ILE A 40 -2.86 -11.08 -13.10
N GLU A 41 -3.89 -11.14 -13.97
CA GLU A 41 -4.10 -12.27 -14.88
C GLU A 41 -2.96 -12.43 -15.89
N GLN A 42 -2.39 -11.31 -16.38
CA GLN A 42 -1.27 -11.35 -17.34
C GLN A 42 0.00 -11.88 -16.69
N HIS A 43 0.21 -11.60 -15.41
CA HIS A 43 1.40 -12.00 -14.65
C HIS A 43 1.26 -13.37 -13.98
N ALA A 44 0.04 -13.87 -13.74
CA ALA A 44 -0.23 -15.13 -13.03
C ALA A 44 0.54 -16.32 -13.63
N ARG A 45 0.63 -16.42 -14.97
CA ARG A 45 1.36 -17.48 -15.68
C ARG A 45 2.87 -17.47 -15.44
N PHE A 46 3.44 -16.35 -15.00
CA PHE A 46 4.87 -16.21 -14.69
C PHE A 46 5.15 -16.36 -13.19
N GLY A 47 4.11 -16.43 -12.36
CA GLY A 47 4.21 -16.53 -10.90
C GLY A 47 4.72 -15.26 -10.23
N GLY A 48 4.56 -14.09 -10.86
CA GLY A 48 4.93 -12.77 -10.35
C GLY A 48 5.06 -11.76 -11.48
N VAL A 49 5.25 -10.49 -11.13
CA VAL A 49 5.30 -9.37 -12.07
C VAL A 49 6.54 -9.45 -12.97
N VAL A 50 6.34 -9.30 -14.29
CA VAL A 50 7.41 -9.21 -15.29
C VAL A 50 7.51 -7.74 -15.75
N PRO A 51 8.60 -7.02 -15.43
CA PRO A 51 8.68 -5.56 -15.62
C PRO A 51 8.42 -5.07 -17.03
N GLU A 52 8.90 -5.79 -18.05
CA GLU A 52 8.69 -5.39 -19.45
C GLU A 52 7.22 -5.56 -19.88
N ILE A 53 6.57 -6.62 -19.44
CA ILE A 53 5.15 -6.86 -19.71
C ILE A 53 4.32 -5.77 -19.01
N ALA A 54 4.63 -5.48 -17.74
CA ALA A 54 3.97 -4.44 -16.97
C ALA A 54 4.05 -3.09 -17.68
N SER A 55 5.24 -2.67 -18.11
CA SER A 55 5.44 -1.40 -18.80
C SER A 55 4.59 -1.26 -20.06
N ARG A 56 4.50 -2.31 -20.88
CA ARG A 56 3.68 -2.32 -22.11
C ARG A 56 2.18 -2.23 -21.79
N ALA A 57 1.72 -2.99 -20.80
CA ALA A 57 0.32 -2.95 -20.37
C ALA A 57 -0.08 -1.57 -19.82
N HIS A 58 0.82 -0.89 -19.09
CA HIS A 58 0.59 0.49 -18.66
C HIS A 58 0.41 1.45 -19.84
N VAL A 59 1.22 1.34 -20.90
CA VAL A 59 1.08 2.20 -22.11
C VAL A 59 -0.30 2.02 -22.73
N GLU A 60 -0.79 0.80 -22.82
CA GLU A 60 -2.11 0.51 -23.42
C GLU A 60 -3.26 0.99 -22.52
N ALA A 61 -3.15 0.83 -21.20
CA ALA A 61 -4.22 1.12 -20.25
C ALA A 61 -4.30 2.60 -19.84
N MET A 62 -3.19 3.35 -19.87
CA MET A 62 -3.10 4.69 -19.27
C MET A 62 -4.16 5.67 -19.81
N THR A 63 -4.26 5.84 -21.11
CA THR A 63 -5.23 6.76 -21.69
C THR A 63 -6.69 6.36 -21.43
N PRO A 64 -7.10 5.10 -21.62
CA PRO A 64 -8.45 4.63 -21.22
C PRO A 64 -8.79 4.88 -19.76
N VAL A 65 -7.86 4.60 -18.84
CA VAL A 65 -8.08 4.74 -17.39
C VAL A 65 -8.25 6.21 -17.00
N ILE A 66 -7.39 7.12 -17.50
CA ILE A 66 -7.52 8.56 -17.26
C ILE A 66 -8.85 9.09 -17.81
N ARG A 67 -9.22 8.73 -19.04
CA ARG A 67 -10.49 9.14 -19.64
C ARG A 67 -11.67 8.68 -18.79
N LYS A 68 -11.65 7.44 -18.33
CA LYS A 68 -12.72 6.87 -17.50
C LYS A 68 -12.81 7.58 -16.16
N ALA A 69 -11.68 7.89 -15.52
CA ALA A 69 -11.66 8.63 -14.25
C ALA A 69 -12.28 10.02 -14.38
N LEU A 70 -11.96 10.76 -15.43
CA LEU A 70 -12.57 12.07 -15.71
C LEU A 70 -14.08 11.95 -15.99
N GLN A 71 -14.49 10.96 -16.78
CA GLN A 71 -15.91 10.72 -17.07
C GLN A 71 -16.70 10.39 -15.79
N ASP A 72 -16.18 9.51 -14.95
CA ASP A 72 -16.85 9.06 -13.73
C ASP A 72 -16.94 10.17 -12.68
N SER A 73 -15.95 11.05 -12.62
CA SER A 73 -15.96 12.21 -11.72
C SER A 73 -16.90 13.33 -12.17
N GLY A 74 -17.33 13.35 -13.43
CA GLY A 74 -18.03 14.49 -14.02
C GLY A 74 -17.16 15.75 -14.16
N ILE A 75 -15.84 15.63 -13.95
CA ILE A 75 -14.86 16.73 -14.02
C ILE A 75 -14.13 16.66 -15.36
N GLY A 76 -14.13 17.75 -16.11
CA GLY A 76 -13.29 17.90 -17.30
C GLY A 76 -11.88 18.38 -16.97
N PHE A 77 -10.97 18.30 -17.92
CA PHE A 77 -9.58 18.75 -17.76
C PHE A 77 -9.44 20.20 -17.32
N GLU A 78 -10.39 21.06 -17.70
CA GLU A 78 -10.44 22.49 -17.35
C GLU A 78 -10.61 22.75 -15.86
N ARG A 79 -11.16 21.77 -15.11
CA ARG A 79 -11.40 21.83 -13.68
C ARG A 79 -10.29 21.20 -12.86
N ILE A 80 -9.29 20.55 -13.49
CA ILE A 80 -8.13 20.00 -12.82
C ILE A 80 -7.19 21.13 -12.45
N ASP A 81 -6.81 21.21 -11.17
CA ASP A 81 -5.90 22.23 -10.62
C ASP A 81 -4.46 21.75 -10.52
N ALA A 82 -4.25 20.44 -10.35
CA ALA A 82 -2.93 19.82 -10.28
C ALA A 82 -2.96 18.38 -10.78
N VAL A 83 -1.79 17.87 -11.21
CA VAL A 83 -1.62 16.48 -11.63
C VAL A 83 -0.53 15.84 -10.77
N ALA A 84 -0.89 14.78 -10.06
CA ALA A 84 0.01 14.01 -9.22
C ALA A 84 0.31 12.65 -9.86
N ALA A 85 1.55 12.18 -9.77
CA ALA A 85 1.88 10.83 -10.18
C ALA A 85 2.95 10.21 -9.27
N THR A 86 2.92 8.90 -9.15
CA THR A 86 3.97 8.15 -8.48
C THR A 86 5.28 8.28 -9.26
N VAL A 87 6.30 8.81 -8.58
CA VAL A 87 7.67 8.91 -9.12
C VAL A 87 8.56 7.79 -8.61
N GLY A 88 8.16 7.07 -7.59
CA GLY A 88 8.87 5.95 -6.97
C GLY A 88 8.39 5.67 -5.54
N PRO A 89 8.85 4.55 -4.95
CA PRO A 89 9.58 3.47 -5.61
C PRO A 89 8.69 2.66 -6.57
N GLY A 90 9.33 1.83 -7.42
CA GLY A 90 8.60 0.96 -8.35
C GLY A 90 9.44 0.50 -9.54
N LEU A 91 8.80 -0.17 -10.47
CA LEU A 91 9.43 -0.63 -11.71
C LEU A 91 9.70 0.56 -12.64
N VAL A 92 10.96 0.78 -13.01
CA VAL A 92 11.37 1.99 -13.76
C VAL A 92 10.56 2.21 -15.03
N GLY A 93 10.32 1.16 -15.84
CA GLY A 93 9.56 1.27 -17.07
C GLY A 93 8.08 1.60 -16.84
N ALA A 94 7.50 1.05 -15.78
CA ALA A 94 6.13 1.31 -15.35
C ALA A 94 5.97 2.76 -14.84
N LEU A 95 6.86 3.20 -13.93
CA LEU A 95 6.91 4.58 -13.43
C LEU A 95 7.02 5.61 -14.55
N LEU A 96 7.88 5.34 -15.56
CA LEU A 96 8.06 6.26 -16.70
C LEU A 96 6.77 6.50 -17.47
N VAL A 97 5.88 5.52 -17.58
CA VAL A 97 4.58 5.68 -18.26
C VAL A 97 3.70 6.68 -17.51
N GLY A 98 3.49 6.47 -16.20
CA GLY A 98 2.66 7.36 -15.38
C GLY A 98 3.22 8.77 -15.26
N VAL A 99 4.53 8.89 -14.98
CA VAL A 99 5.22 10.19 -14.89
C VAL A 99 5.13 10.97 -16.21
N SER A 100 5.35 10.29 -17.35
CA SER A 100 5.26 10.94 -18.67
C SER A 100 3.85 11.41 -18.98
N ALA A 101 2.84 10.59 -18.71
CA ALA A 101 1.44 10.94 -18.88
C ALA A 101 1.06 12.15 -17.99
N ALA A 102 1.38 12.11 -16.71
CA ALA A 102 1.08 13.19 -15.77
C ALA A 102 1.75 14.51 -16.15
N LYS A 103 3.04 14.49 -16.48
CA LYS A 103 3.77 15.69 -16.88
C LYS A 103 3.27 16.27 -18.20
N SER A 104 2.90 15.40 -19.15
CA SER A 104 2.32 15.85 -20.43
C SER A 104 0.97 16.56 -20.22
N ILE A 105 0.11 16.01 -19.35
CA ILE A 105 -1.17 16.62 -19.00
C ILE A 105 -0.95 17.94 -18.25
N ALA A 106 -0.10 17.95 -17.23
CA ALA A 106 0.23 19.14 -16.45
C ALA A 106 0.75 20.28 -17.35
N LEU A 107 1.66 19.96 -18.28
CA LEU A 107 2.19 20.92 -19.25
C LEU A 107 1.11 21.45 -20.19
N ALA A 108 0.29 20.56 -20.76
CA ALA A 108 -0.78 20.95 -21.71
C ALA A 108 -1.84 21.84 -21.04
N LEU A 109 -2.12 21.61 -19.76
CA LEU A 109 -3.09 22.40 -18.99
C LEU A 109 -2.46 23.64 -18.32
N ASN A 110 -1.14 23.81 -18.39
CA ASN A 110 -0.40 24.82 -17.63
C ASN A 110 -0.71 24.74 -16.11
N LYS A 111 -0.72 23.51 -15.57
CA LYS A 111 -0.99 23.19 -14.16
C LYS A 111 0.24 22.59 -13.51
N PRO A 112 0.37 22.64 -12.16
CA PRO A 112 1.48 22.04 -11.45
C PRO A 112 1.49 20.52 -11.61
N PHE A 113 2.70 19.96 -11.67
CA PHE A 113 2.98 18.54 -11.49
C PHE A 113 3.47 18.28 -10.07
N ILE A 114 2.99 17.20 -9.46
CA ILE A 114 3.43 16.75 -8.14
C ILE A 114 3.92 15.30 -8.22
N GLY A 115 5.21 15.11 -7.94
CA GLY A 115 5.77 13.77 -7.80
C GLY A 115 5.50 13.21 -6.40
N VAL A 116 4.87 12.06 -6.34
CA VAL A 116 4.46 11.42 -5.09
C VAL A 116 5.29 10.16 -4.85
N ASN A 117 5.70 9.95 -3.59
CA ASN A 117 6.27 8.68 -3.17
C ASN A 117 5.13 7.66 -2.96
N HIS A 118 5.22 6.50 -3.60
CA HIS A 118 4.22 5.44 -3.54
C HIS A 118 3.92 4.97 -2.10
N LEU A 119 4.98 4.81 -1.29
CA LEU A 119 4.83 4.38 0.11
C LEU A 119 4.17 5.47 0.96
N GLU A 120 4.50 6.74 0.70
CA GLU A 120 3.82 7.86 1.34
C GLU A 120 2.33 7.90 0.97
N ALA A 121 1.98 7.66 -0.29
CA ALA A 121 0.59 7.63 -0.69
C ALA A 121 -0.23 6.59 0.10
N HIS A 122 0.33 5.44 0.40
CA HIS A 122 -0.32 4.45 1.27
C HIS A 122 -0.58 4.96 2.69
N LEU A 123 0.22 5.91 3.22
CA LEU A 123 -0.09 6.55 4.52
C LEU A 123 -1.36 7.40 4.42
N TYR A 124 -1.60 8.00 3.25
CA TYR A 124 -2.79 8.81 2.98
C TYR A 124 -4.03 7.99 2.59
N ALA A 125 -3.87 6.73 2.18
CA ALA A 125 -5.01 5.87 1.86
C ALA A 125 -6.01 5.73 3.03
N ALA A 126 -5.52 5.70 4.26
CA ALA A 126 -6.35 5.66 5.46
C ALA A 126 -7.15 6.96 5.66
N LEU A 127 -6.60 8.11 5.25
CA LEU A 127 -7.23 9.42 5.39
C LEU A 127 -8.40 9.63 4.41
N LEU A 128 -8.41 8.89 3.29
CA LEU A 128 -9.51 8.92 2.32
C LEU A 128 -10.81 8.33 2.89
N ASP A 129 -10.69 7.30 3.73
CA ASP A 129 -11.85 6.65 4.36
C ASP A 129 -12.22 7.33 5.71
N ASP A 130 -11.28 8.00 6.36
CA ASP A 130 -11.51 8.73 7.61
C ASP A 130 -10.64 9.99 7.70
N PRO A 131 -11.14 11.16 7.26
CA PRO A 131 -10.37 12.40 7.28
C PRO A 131 -10.19 12.98 8.69
N ASN A 132 -10.91 12.47 9.69
CA ASN A 132 -10.88 12.99 11.06
C ASN A 132 -9.92 12.23 11.97
N VAL A 133 -8.81 11.72 11.43
CA VAL A 133 -7.77 11.06 12.23
C VAL A 133 -7.09 12.02 13.20
N GLU A 134 -6.67 11.50 14.34
CA GLU A 134 -5.88 12.25 15.32
C GLU A 134 -4.42 11.81 15.29
N PHE A 135 -3.52 12.77 15.32
CA PHE A 135 -2.08 12.55 15.43
C PHE A 135 -1.61 12.55 16.90
N PRO A 136 -0.51 11.87 17.26
CA PRO A 136 0.29 10.99 16.42
C PRO A 136 -0.50 9.76 15.93
N MET A 137 -0.28 9.35 14.68
CA MET A 137 -0.89 8.18 14.09
C MET A 137 0.18 7.14 13.79
N LEU A 138 -0.04 5.89 14.22
CA LEU A 138 0.76 4.76 13.78
C LEU A 138 0.17 4.20 12.48
N VAL A 139 0.92 4.25 11.40
CA VAL A 139 0.55 3.55 10.17
C VAL A 139 1.31 2.23 10.08
N VAL A 140 0.57 1.14 10.03
CA VAL A 140 1.09 -0.22 9.81
C VAL A 140 0.96 -0.52 8.33
N LEU A 141 2.02 -0.22 7.58
CA LEU A 141 2.07 -0.41 6.14
C LEU A 141 2.58 -1.81 5.83
N VAL A 142 1.71 -2.67 5.30
CA VAL A 142 2.00 -4.08 5.03
C VAL A 142 1.56 -4.45 3.62
N SER A 143 2.52 -4.63 2.72
CA SER A 143 2.29 -4.93 1.30
C SER A 143 3.13 -6.12 0.82
N GLY A 144 3.09 -6.41 -0.48
CA GLY A 144 3.94 -7.42 -1.10
C GLY A 144 5.43 -7.15 -0.96
N GLY A 145 5.85 -5.89 -1.04
CA GLY A 145 7.27 -5.50 -0.99
C GLY A 145 7.70 -4.79 0.30
N ASN A 146 6.76 -4.38 1.15
CA ASN A 146 7.08 -3.55 2.32
C ASN A 146 6.33 -4.02 3.58
N THR A 147 7.02 -3.95 4.71
CA THR A 147 6.42 -4.04 6.05
C THR A 147 7.07 -2.98 6.91
N LEU A 148 6.33 -1.92 7.20
CA LEU A 148 6.81 -0.73 7.91
C LEU A 148 5.86 -0.37 9.06
N LEU A 149 6.42 0.09 10.16
CA LEU A 149 5.72 0.79 11.23
C LEU A 149 6.12 2.26 11.15
N VAL A 150 5.19 3.11 10.76
CA VAL A 150 5.46 4.53 10.51
C VAL A 150 4.75 5.37 11.56
N ASN A 151 5.50 6.20 12.27
CA ASN A 151 4.96 7.27 13.10
C ASN A 151 4.66 8.48 12.21
N MET A 152 3.42 8.88 12.11
CA MET A 152 3.00 10.10 11.43
C MET A 152 2.58 11.12 12.50
N GLU A 153 3.42 12.12 12.72
CA GLU A 153 3.18 13.16 13.73
C GLU A 153 2.21 14.24 13.23
N SER A 154 2.22 14.45 11.92
CA SER A 154 1.31 15.35 11.20
C SER A 154 1.40 15.03 9.70
N HIS A 155 0.59 15.68 8.89
CA HIS A 155 0.74 15.60 7.44
C HIS A 155 2.18 15.98 7.03
N GLY A 156 2.81 15.16 6.18
CA GLY A 156 4.17 15.36 5.69
C GLY A 156 5.29 15.16 6.71
N ASN A 157 4.97 14.94 8.00
CA ASN A 157 5.96 14.68 9.05
C ASN A 157 5.79 13.26 9.59
N TYR A 158 6.65 12.36 9.11
CA TYR A 158 6.62 10.94 9.48
C TYR A 158 8.02 10.35 9.60
N SER A 159 8.14 9.30 10.40
CA SER A 159 9.37 8.55 10.61
C SER A 159 9.10 7.06 10.66
N ILE A 160 10.01 6.26 10.11
CA ILE A 160 9.97 4.81 10.22
C ILE A 160 10.54 4.44 11.58
N ILE A 161 9.75 3.74 12.41
CA ILE A 161 10.15 3.26 13.73
C ILE A 161 10.44 1.77 13.77
N GLY A 162 9.97 1.01 12.77
CA GLY A 162 10.26 -0.40 12.58
C GLY A 162 9.99 -0.83 11.16
N GLN A 163 10.71 -1.86 10.71
CA GLN A 163 10.57 -2.41 9.37
C GLN A 163 10.93 -3.88 9.33
N THR A 164 10.61 -4.56 8.22
CA THR A 164 11.16 -5.90 8.02
C THR A 164 12.65 -5.82 7.73
N ILE A 165 13.40 -6.78 8.31
CA ILE A 165 14.85 -6.92 8.05
C ILE A 165 15.16 -7.93 6.94
N ASP A 166 14.12 -8.60 6.42
CA ASP A 166 14.22 -9.62 5.39
C ASP A 166 12.97 -9.61 4.48
N ASP A 167 12.23 -10.71 4.37
CA ASP A 167 11.01 -10.78 3.57
C ASP A 167 9.93 -9.83 4.13
N ALA A 168 9.23 -9.12 3.27
CA ALA A 168 7.98 -8.46 3.66
C ALA A 168 6.89 -9.50 4.00
N ALA A 169 5.91 -9.12 4.81
CA ALA A 169 4.83 -10.04 5.18
C ALA A 169 4.08 -10.56 3.95
N GLY A 170 3.72 -9.69 3.00
CA GLY A 170 3.05 -10.10 1.76
C GLY A 170 3.91 -11.03 0.91
N GLU A 171 5.21 -10.78 0.82
CA GLU A 171 6.16 -11.68 0.14
C GLU A 171 6.20 -13.06 0.83
N ALA A 172 6.14 -13.10 2.17
CA ALA A 172 6.07 -14.37 2.90
C ALA A 172 4.77 -15.12 2.59
N PHE A 173 3.62 -14.42 2.52
CA PHE A 173 2.34 -15.00 2.08
C PHE A 173 2.44 -15.58 0.67
N ASP A 174 3.01 -14.85 -0.29
CA ASP A 174 3.15 -15.30 -1.67
C ASP A 174 4.07 -16.54 -1.79
N LYS A 175 5.20 -16.52 -1.07
CA LYS A 175 6.15 -17.64 -1.06
C LYS A 175 5.55 -18.90 -0.45
N VAL A 176 4.79 -18.79 0.64
CA VAL A 176 4.13 -19.93 1.30
C VAL A 176 2.97 -20.43 0.46
N ALA A 177 2.12 -19.56 -0.10
CA ALA A 177 1.04 -19.95 -0.99
C ALA A 177 1.55 -20.71 -2.22
N ARG A 178 2.60 -20.21 -2.84
CA ARG A 178 3.26 -20.89 -3.98
C ARG A 178 3.78 -22.28 -3.59
N PHE A 179 4.42 -22.41 -2.42
CA PHE A 179 4.90 -23.70 -1.91
C PHE A 179 3.75 -24.69 -1.67
N LEU A 180 2.60 -24.21 -1.17
CA LEU A 180 1.41 -25.01 -0.92
C LEU A 180 0.57 -25.26 -2.19
N GLY A 181 0.96 -24.73 -3.35
CA GLY A 181 0.22 -24.91 -4.62
C GLY A 181 -1.07 -24.08 -4.70
N LEU A 182 -1.22 -23.03 -3.89
CA LEU A 182 -2.44 -22.20 -3.81
C LEU A 182 -2.50 -21.06 -4.86
N GLY A 183 -1.40 -20.85 -5.60
CA GLY A 183 -1.34 -19.85 -6.67
C GLY A 183 -0.91 -18.45 -6.19
N HIS A 184 -1.22 -17.43 -7.00
CA HIS A 184 -0.91 -16.01 -6.77
C HIS A 184 -2.15 -15.16 -7.12
N PRO A 185 -2.45 -14.10 -6.35
CA PRO A 185 -1.74 -13.59 -5.16
C PRO A 185 -1.93 -14.49 -3.92
N GLY A 186 -0.85 -14.65 -3.15
CA GLY A 186 -0.80 -15.61 -2.04
C GLY A 186 -1.59 -15.18 -0.81
N GLY A 187 -1.63 -13.90 -0.50
CA GLY A 187 -2.37 -13.37 0.65
C GLY A 187 -3.84 -13.80 0.68
N PRO A 188 -4.64 -13.48 -0.35
CA PRO A 188 -6.04 -13.90 -0.44
C PRO A 188 -6.22 -15.42 -0.47
N ALA A 189 -5.30 -16.17 -1.09
CA ALA A 189 -5.36 -17.62 -1.15
C ALA A 189 -5.16 -18.26 0.24
N ILE A 190 -4.15 -17.82 0.98
CA ILE A 190 -3.91 -18.25 2.37
C ILE A 190 -5.07 -17.86 3.27
N ASP A 191 -5.59 -16.63 3.17
CA ASP A 191 -6.71 -16.16 4.01
C ASP A 191 -7.97 -17.01 3.79
N ARG A 192 -8.24 -17.43 2.57
CA ARG A 192 -9.36 -18.31 2.24
C ARG A 192 -9.18 -19.71 2.85
N GLU A 193 -8.02 -20.34 2.65
CA GLU A 193 -7.75 -21.70 3.18
C GLU A 193 -7.69 -21.69 4.71
N ALA A 194 -7.11 -20.66 5.31
CA ALA A 194 -6.97 -20.52 6.76
C ALA A 194 -8.32 -20.53 7.51
N LYS A 195 -9.38 -20.04 6.89
CA LYS A 195 -10.75 -20.07 7.46
C LYS A 195 -11.30 -21.48 7.66
N LEU A 196 -10.74 -22.46 6.97
CA LEU A 196 -11.16 -23.86 7.01
C LEU A 196 -10.24 -24.71 7.90
N GLY A 197 -9.13 -24.13 8.39
CA GLY A 197 -8.09 -24.82 9.16
C GLY A 197 -8.11 -24.50 10.65
N ASN A 198 -7.31 -25.25 11.40
CA ASN A 198 -7.07 -25.00 12.82
C ASN A 198 -5.79 -24.17 13.00
N ALA A 199 -5.94 -22.95 13.49
CA ALA A 199 -4.85 -22.02 13.78
C ALA A 199 -3.84 -22.51 14.83
N GLN A 200 -4.25 -23.47 15.67
CA GLN A 200 -3.44 -24.04 16.75
C GLN A 200 -2.83 -25.41 16.37
N ALA A 201 -3.02 -25.88 15.13
CA ALA A 201 -2.51 -27.19 14.70
C ALA A 201 -0.97 -27.23 14.68
N ILE A 202 -0.31 -26.10 14.41
CA ILE A 202 1.14 -26.02 14.29
C ILE A 202 1.64 -24.76 15.01
N GLU A 203 2.56 -24.92 15.91
CA GLU A 203 3.23 -23.81 16.59
C GLU A 203 4.42 -23.34 15.74
N PHE A 204 4.17 -22.40 14.82
CA PHE A 204 5.23 -21.78 14.03
C PHE A 204 5.97 -20.68 14.82
N PRO A 205 7.26 -20.42 14.52
CA PRO A 205 8.03 -19.38 15.23
C PRO A 205 7.50 -17.97 14.96
N ARG A 206 7.59 -17.09 15.97
CA ARG A 206 7.32 -15.65 15.91
C ARG A 206 8.66 -14.93 16.10
N ALA A 207 9.44 -14.84 15.04
CA ALA A 207 10.76 -14.22 15.12
C ALA A 207 10.67 -12.77 15.60
N MET A 208 11.64 -12.35 16.41
CA MET A 208 11.79 -10.98 16.95
C MET A 208 10.58 -10.45 17.72
N LEU A 209 9.62 -11.29 18.15
CA LEU A 209 8.36 -10.86 18.76
C LEU A 209 8.58 -9.86 19.91
N HIS A 210 9.63 -10.04 20.72
CA HIS A 210 9.92 -9.23 21.90
C HIS A 210 11.02 -8.18 21.67
N ASP A 211 11.75 -8.25 20.54
CA ASP A 211 12.91 -7.41 20.25
C ASP A 211 12.51 -6.16 19.45
N GLY A 212 12.91 -4.96 19.89
CA GLY A 212 12.74 -3.71 19.14
C GLY A 212 11.37 -3.56 18.45
N PHE A 213 11.35 -2.91 17.30
CA PHE A 213 10.16 -2.69 16.46
C PHE A 213 10.25 -3.41 15.11
N ASP A 214 11.44 -3.86 14.71
CA ASP A 214 11.63 -4.58 13.47
C ASP A 214 10.99 -5.97 13.49
N VAL A 215 10.70 -6.51 12.29
CA VAL A 215 10.10 -7.82 12.09
C VAL A 215 10.93 -8.66 11.12
N SER A 216 10.74 -9.98 11.13
CA SER A 216 11.38 -10.94 10.22
C SER A 216 10.41 -12.06 9.89
N PHE A 217 10.31 -12.41 8.59
CA PHE A 217 9.41 -13.47 8.09
C PHE A 217 10.10 -14.56 7.28
N SER A 218 11.37 -14.41 6.86
CA SER A 218 12.09 -15.43 6.09
C SER A 218 12.28 -16.73 6.87
N GLY A 219 12.53 -16.64 8.19
CA GLY A 219 12.62 -17.79 9.09
C GLY A 219 11.31 -18.56 9.19
N LEU A 220 10.18 -17.85 9.22
CA LEU A 220 8.85 -18.44 9.27
C LEU A 220 8.53 -19.27 8.02
N LYS A 221 8.82 -18.73 6.82
CA LYS A 221 8.69 -19.49 5.57
C LYS A 221 9.48 -20.78 5.60
N THR A 222 10.73 -20.73 6.07
CA THR A 222 11.61 -21.90 6.17
C THR A 222 11.03 -22.95 7.12
N ALA A 223 10.47 -22.51 8.27
CA ALA A 223 9.80 -23.37 9.24
C ALA A 223 8.59 -24.10 8.61
N VAL A 224 7.75 -23.38 7.84
CA VAL A 224 6.61 -23.97 7.12
C VAL A 224 7.08 -25.06 6.14
N VAL A 225 8.04 -24.76 5.29
CA VAL A 225 8.57 -25.70 4.29
C VAL A 225 9.11 -26.97 4.97
N ASN A 226 9.89 -26.80 6.04
CA ASN A 226 10.47 -27.91 6.78
C ASN A 226 9.41 -28.76 7.49
N TYR A 227 8.39 -28.12 8.06
CA TYR A 227 7.31 -28.82 8.74
C TYR A 227 6.48 -29.68 7.78
N VAL A 228 6.04 -29.08 6.66
CA VAL A 228 5.24 -29.80 5.64
C VAL A 228 6.02 -30.98 5.04
N ARG A 229 7.32 -30.82 4.78
CA ARG A 229 8.16 -31.92 4.27
C ARG A 229 8.29 -33.09 5.24
N LYS A 230 8.30 -32.80 6.56
CA LYS A 230 8.33 -33.83 7.61
C LYS A 230 6.97 -34.45 7.89
N ASN A 231 5.89 -33.76 7.57
CA ASN A 231 4.51 -34.18 7.86
C ASN A 231 3.65 -34.10 6.57
N PRO A 232 3.89 -34.97 5.58
CA PRO A 232 3.24 -34.85 4.26
C PRO A 232 1.72 -35.08 4.29
N ALA A 233 1.17 -35.64 5.36
CA ALA A 233 -0.28 -35.84 5.55
C ALA A 233 -0.98 -34.66 6.23
N ILE A 234 -0.25 -33.56 6.57
CA ILE A 234 -0.84 -32.39 7.22
C ILE A 234 -1.82 -31.68 6.27
N SER A 235 -2.92 -31.19 6.81
CA SER A 235 -3.89 -30.41 6.04
C SER A 235 -3.29 -29.08 5.59
N THR A 236 -3.46 -28.75 4.31
CA THR A 236 -3.08 -27.42 3.78
C THR A 236 -3.79 -26.29 4.50
N GLN A 237 -5.04 -26.50 4.92
CA GLN A 237 -5.85 -25.55 5.67
C GLN A 237 -5.22 -25.26 7.04
N ASP A 238 -4.76 -26.31 7.77
CA ASP A 238 -4.12 -26.15 9.06
C ASP A 238 -2.77 -25.43 8.96
N VAL A 239 -2.00 -25.74 7.91
CA VAL A 239 -0.75 -25.02 7.62
C VAL A 239 -1.02 -23.56 7.33
N ALA A 240 -2.03 -23.25 6.49
CA ALA A 240 -2.40 -21.88 6.15
C ALA A 240 -2.89 -21.10 7.37
N ALA A 241 -3.75 -21.71 8.21
CA ALA A 241 -4.26 -21.10 9.43
C ALA A 241 -3.16 -20.79 10.44
N SER A 242 -2.31 -21.78 10.72
CA SER A 242 -1.20 -21.62 11.67
C SER A 242 -0.14 -20.63 11.20
N PHE A 243 0.16 -20.63 9.89
CA PHE A 243 1.08 -19.66 9.28
C PHE A 243 0.53 -18.22 9.36
N GLN A 244 -0.72 -18.02 8.92
CA GLN A 244 -1.38 -16.71 8.98
C GLN A 244 -1.41 -16.17 10.40
N THR A 245 -1.75 -17.01 11.38
CA THR A 245 -1.75 -16.63 12.80
C THR A 245 -0.38 -16.19 13.26
N ALA A 246 0.69 -16.91 12.88
CA ALA A 246 2.05 -16.53 13.27
C ALA A 246 2.48 -15.16 12.70
N VAL A 247 2.10 -14.84 11.46
CA VAL A 247 2.36 -13.51 10.86
C VAL A 247 1.56 -12.42 11.59
N VAL A 248 0.26 -12.66 11.81
CA VAL A 248 -0.64 -11.68 12.43
C VAL A 248 -0.24 -11.39 13.88
N ASP A 249 0.13 -12.42 14.66
CA ASP A 249 0.60 -12.25 16.04
C ASP A 249 1.80 -11.29 16.12
N VAL A 250 2.77 -11.43 15.20
CA VAL A 250 3.93 -10.53 15.15
C VAL A 250 3.51 -9.13 14.80
N LEU A 251 2.69 -8.94 13.75
CA LEU A 251 2.25 -7.62 13.32
C LEU A 251 1.46 -6.89 14.41
N VAL A 252 0.52 -7.57 15.06
CA VAL A 252 -0.31 -6.99 16.14
C VAL A 252 0.55 -6.63 17.35
N ALA A 253 1.42 -7.55 17.83
CA ALA A 253 2.28 -7.29 18.97
C ALA A 253 3.22 -6.10 18.74
N LYS A 254 3.81 -6.00 17.54
CA LYS A 254 4.69 -4.89 17.17
C LYS A 254 3.92 -3.59 17.04
N SER A 255 2.71 -3.63 16.49
CA SER A 255 1.82 -2.46 16.38
C SER A 255 1.45 -1.91 17.76
N VAL A 256 1.11 -2.80 18.71
CA VAL A 256 0.82 -2.41 20.09
C VAL A 256 2.04 -1.76 20.76
N LYS A 257 3.21 -2.38 20.61
CA LYS A 257 4.47 -1.86 21.17
C LYS A 257 4.80 -0.48 20.59
N ALA A 258 4.67 -0.33 19.26
CA ALA A 258 4.92 0.91 18.57
C ALA A 258 3.93 2.01 18.95
N ALA A 259 2.62 1.70 18.96
CA ALA A 259 1.57 2.65 19.34
C ALA A 259 1.78 3.21 20.75
N LYS A 260 2.14 2.34 21.72
CA LYS A 260 2.46 2.77 23.09
C LYS A 260 3.71 3.66 23.13
N HIS A 261 4.72 3.34 22.33
CA HIS A 261 5.99 4.07 22.31
C HIS A 261 5.81 5.52 21.80
N ILE A 262 5.02 5.71 20.74
CA ILE A 262 4.79 7.04 20.18
C ILE A 262 3.61 7.79 20.81
N GLY A 263 2.87 7.17 21.72
CA GLY A 263 1.65 7.75 22.28
C GLY A 263 0.55 7.91 21.23
N ALA A 264 0.41 6.94 20.31
CA ALA A 264 -0.54 7.00 19.22
C ALA A 264 -1.98 7.22 19.70
N LYS A 265 -2.69 8.12 19.03
CA LYS A 265 -4.14 8.31 19.20
C LYS A 265 -4.91 7.48 18.18
N THR A 266 -4.36 7.33 16.98
CA THR A 266 -4.93 6.57 15.89
C THR A 266 -3.93 5.49 15.42
N ILE A 267 -4.44 4.32 15.08
CA ILE A 267 -3.71 3.28 14.34
C ILE A 267 -4.40 3.10 13.00
N ALA A 268 -3.63 3.09 11.92
CA ALA A 268 -4.13 2.84 10.57
C ALA A 268 -3.42 1.65 9.95
N LEU A 269 -4.14 0.83 9.19
CA LEU A 269 -3.55 -0.19 8.34
C LEU A 269 -3.40 0.36 6.91
N GLY A 270 -2.38 -0.09 6.17
CA GLY A 270 -2.18 0.25 4.77
C GLY A 270 -1.51 -0.89 4.00
N GLY A 271 -1.64 -0.87 2.67
CA GLY A 271 -1.09 -1.89 1.78
C GLY A 271 -1.94 -3.14 1.65
N GLY A 272 -1.64 -3.99 0.66
CA GLY A 272 -2.48 -5.14 0.29
C GLY A 272 -2.73 -6.16 1.41
N VAL A 273 -1.78 -6.35 2.34
CA VAL A 273 -1.97 -7.27 3.48
C VAL A 273 -2.96 -6.70 4.51
N ALA A 274 -3.25 -5.39 4.50
CA ALA A 274 -4.31 -4.79 5.32
C ALA A 274 -5.72 -5.34 4.97
N ALA A 275 -5.87 -6.01 3.83
CA ALA A 275 -7.09 -6.73 3.44
C ALA A 275 -7.25 -8.08 4.15
N ASN A 276 -6.21 -8.63 4.80
CA ASN A 276 -6.25 -9.92 5.48
C ASN A 276 -7.28 -9.92 6.62
N SER A 277 -8.20 -10.90 6.58
CA SER A 277 -9.35 -10.91 7.48
C SER A 277 -8.95 -11.09 8.96
N LEU A 278 -7.96 -11.94 9.25
CA LEU A 278 -7.50 -12.16 10.62
C LEU A 278 -6.76 -10.93 11.17
N LEU A 279 -5.90 -10.29 10.35
CA LEU A 279 -5.22 -9.06 10.77
C LEU A 279 -6.23 -7.95 11.13
N ARG A 280 -7.25 -7.76 10.30
CA ARG A 280 -8.32 -6.78 10.57
C ARG A 280 -9.07 -7.10 11.87
N GLN A 281 -9.43 -8.38 12.08
CA GLN A 281 -10.11 -8.84 13.27
C GLN A 281 -9.29 -8.60 14.52
N GLU A 282 -8.03 -9.03 14.54
CA GLU A 282 -7.14 -8.92 15.70
C GLU A 282 -6.77 -7.47 16.01
N MET A 283 -6.53 -6.65 14.99
CA MET A 283 -6.29 -5.22 15.20
C MET A 283 -7.53 -4.51 15.73
N THR A 284 -8.73 -4.87 15.28
CA THR A 284 -9.99 -4.31 15.80
C THR A 284 -10.18 -4.64 17.27
N ALA A 285 -10.02 -5.92 17.65
CA ALA A 285 -10.12 -6.36 19.02
C ALA A 285 -9.10 -5.67 19.93
N THR A 286 -7.84 -5.61 19.47
CA THR A 286 -6.74 -5.00 20.19
C THR A 286 -6.93 -3.49 20.38
N CYS A 287 -7.30 -2.74 19.33
CA CYS A 287 -7.51 -1.31 19.44
C CYS A 287 -8.70 -0.98 20.34
N THR A 288 -9.78 -1.76 20.25
CA THR A 288 -10.93 -1.63 21.15
C THR A 288 -10.51 -1.82 22.61
N GLN A 289 -9.73 -2.87 22.91
CA GLN A 289 -9.25 -3.16 24.26
C GLN A 289 -8.32 -2.05 24.82
N GLN A 290 -7.48 -1.46 23.95
CA GLN A 290 -6.53 -0.42 24.35
C GLN A 290 -7.11 0.99 24.30
N GLY A 291 -8.34 1.17 23.79
CA GLY A 291 -8.99 2.48 23.64
C GLY A 291 -8.40 3.35 22.50
N TRP A 292 -7.76 2.74 21.49
CA TRP A 292 -7.25 3.44 20.33
C TRP A 292 -8.29 3.52 19.21
N ARG A 293 -8.27 4.63 18.47
CA ARG A 293 -8.99 4.72 17.20
C ARG A 293 -8.29 3.84 16.18
N LEU A 294 -9.04 2.98 15.48
CA LEU A 294 -8.54 2.17 14.38
C LEU A 294 -9.14 2.65 13.06
N VAL A 295 -8.30 2.90 12.08
CA VAL A 295 -8.69 3.16 10.70
C VAL A 295 -8.31 1.96 9.84
N LEU A 296 -9.34 1.31 9.29
CA LEU A 296 -9.20 0.20 8.37
C LEU A 296 -9.60 0.70 6.98
N PRO A 297 -8.67 0.83 6.03
CA PRO A 297 -9.04 1.27 4.70
C PRO A 297 -10.05 0.30 4.08
N SER A 298 -10.94 0.83 3.25
CA SER A 298 -11.82 0.02 2.41
C SER A 298 -10.99 -0.93 1.54
N MET A 299 -11.59 -2.03 1.09
CA MET A 299 -10.85 -3.02 0.29
C MET A 299 -10.24 -2.39 -0.98
N ALA A 300 -10.92 -1.41 -1.55
CA ALA A 300 -10.43 -0.66 -2.72
C ALA A 300 -9.21 0.22 -2.40
N MET A 301 -9.06 0.69 -1.15
CA MET A 301 -7.94 1.51 -0.71
C MET A 301 -6.77 0.70 -0.14
N CYS A 302 -6.93 -0.62 0.05
CA CYS A 302 -5.84 -1.49 0.49
C CYS A 302 -4.82 -1.76 -0.61
N THR A 303 -5.26 -1.83 -1.87
CA THR A 303 -4.39 -2.09 -3.03
C THR A 303 -3.95 -0.79 -3.70
N ASP A 304 -2.99 -0.90 -4.63
CA ASP A 304 -2.48 0.25 -5.38
C ASP A 304 -3.61 0.94 -6.14
N ASN A 305 -3.76 2.24 -5.92
CA ASN A 305 -4.80 3.05 -6.51
C ASN A 305 -4.33 4.51 -6.68
N ALA A 306 -4.98 5.27 -7.54
CA ALA A 306 -4.58 6.64 -7.79
C ALA A 306 -5.24 7.66 -6.86
N ALA A 307 -6.26 7.28 -6.09
CA ALA A 307 -6.87 8.19 -5.12
C ALA A 307 -5.88 8.52 -3.99
N MET A 308 -5.10 7.52 -3.52
CA MET A 308 -4.05 7.76 -2.54
C MET A 308 -2.94 8.67 -3.09
N ILE A 309 -2.65 8.59 -4.41
CA ILE A 309 -1.66 9.45 -5.07
C ILE A 309 -2.19 10.89 -5.18
N ALA A 310 -3.45 11.06 -5.55
CA ALA A 310 -4.09 12.38 -5.60
C ALA A 310 -4.16 13.03 -4.22
N SER A 311 -4.52 12.27 -3.19
CA SER A 311 -4.57 12.72 -1.80
C SER A 311 -3.19 13.16 -1.32
N ALA A 312 -2.19 12.29 -1.38
CA ALA A 312 -0.82 12.64 -1.01
C ALA A 312 -0.29 13.86 -1.81
N GLY A 313 -0.62 13.91 -3.11
CA GLY A 313 -0.27 15.04 -3.99
C GLY A 313 -0.91 16.35 -3.56
N TRP A 314 -2.15 16.33 -3.09
CA TRP A 314 -2.83 17.52 -2.56
C TRP A 314 -2.12 18.06 -1.30
N TYR A 315 -1.81 17.17 -0.33
CA TYR A 315 -1.08 17.54 0.89
C TYR A 315 0.33 18.05 0.58
N ARG A 316 1.03 17.42 -0.36
CA ARG A 316 2.35 17.91 -0.81
C ARG A 316 2.27 19.27 -1.48
N LEU A 317 1.29 19.48 -2.36
CA LEU A 317 1.10 20.78 -3.01
C LEU A 317 0.82 21.88 -1.99
N LEU A 318 0.06 21.56 -0.94
CA LEU A 318 -0.24 22.51 0.15
C LEU A 318 1.01 22.88 0.97
N GLN A 319 1.89 21.90 1.23
CA GLN A 319 3.04 22.07 2.13
C GLN A 319 4.31 22.52 1.39
N ASP A 320 4.62 21.87 0.29
CA ASP A 320 5.90 22.00 -0.40
C ASP A 320 5.77 22.78 -1.73
N GLY A 321 4.55 22.92 -2.25
CA GLY A 321 4.32 23.46 -3.60
C GLY A 321 4.53 22.40 -4.71
N PRO A 322 4.61 22.85 -5.98
CA PRO A 322 4.80 21.95 -7.12
C PRO A 322 6.19 21.34 -7.15
N SER A 323 6.29 20.13 -7.68
CA SER A 323 7.57 19.51 -7.96
C SER A 323 8.28 20.16 -9.14
N GLU A 324 9.61 20.05 -9.17
CA GLU A 324 10.40 20.54 -10.31
C GLU A 324 10.05 19.84 -11.61
N SER A 325 10.10 20.57 -12.70
CA SER A 325 9.86 20.02 -14.04
C SER A 325 10.89 18.96 -14.46
N SER A 326 12.08 18.98 -13.87
CA SER A 326 13.16 18.00 -14.07
C SER A 326 12.91 16.65 -13.38
N MET A 327 12.04 16.59 -12.34
CA MET A 327 11.78 15.38 -11.58
C MET A 327 11.37 14.22 -12.51
N GLY A 328 12.03 13.08 -12.37
CA GLY A 328 11.81 11.86 -13.16
C GLY A 328 11.40 10.66 -12.29
N ALA A 329 11.41 9.48 -12.89
CA ALA A 329 11.19 8.23 -12.17
C ALA A 329 12.39 7.90 -11.24
N MET A 330 12.09 7.51 -10.00
CA MET A 330 13.05 7.17 -8.94
C MET A 330 12.75 5.78 -8.39
N PRO A 331 13.18 4.69 -9.06
CA PRO A 331 12.77 3.32 -8.72
C PRO A 331 13.06 2.88 -7.29
N ASN A 332 14.11 3.44 -6.69
CA ASN A 332 14.60 3.09 -5.35
C ASN A 332 14.31 4.18 -4.31
N LEU A 333 13.34 5.07 -4.57
CA LEU A 333 12.98 6.16 -3.67
C LEU A 333 12.55 5.61 -2.31
N LYS A 334 13.20 6.04 -1.25
CA LYS A 334 12.83 5.65 0.12
C LYS A 334 11.71 6.53 0.63
N LEU A 335 10.90 6.01 1.58
CA LEU A 335 9.85 6.80 2.22
C LEU A 335 10.40 8.07 2.89
N THR A 336 11.61 8.00 3.44
CA THR A 336 12.28 9.12 4.13
C THR A 336 12.94 10.13 3.19
N ASP A 337 13.06 9.81 1.90
CA ASP A 337 13.64 10.71 0.92
C ASP A 337 12.58 11.76 0.54
N ARG A 338 12.87 13.03 0.75
CA ARG A 338 11.98 14.10 0.30
C ARG A 338 12.03 14.19 -1.21
N THR A 339 10.88 14.25 -1.86
CA THR A 339 10.77 14.54 -3.30
C THR A 339 10.79 16.05 -3.60
N THR A 340 11.27 16.84 -2.66
CA THR A 340 11.55 18.26 -2.85
C THR A 340 12.99 18.39 -3.30
N SER A 341 13.18 19.01 -4.44
CA SER A 341 14.40 19.42 -5.17
C SER A 341 15.69 19.48 -4.41
#